data_349892cbb75356544d213aa21c10cda9
#
_entry.id   349892cbb75356544d213aa21c10cda9
#
_cell.length_a   1.000
_cell.length_b   1.000
_cell.length_c   1.000
_cell.angle_alpha   90.00
_cell.angle_beta   90.00
_cell.angle_gamma   90.00
#
_symmetry.space_group_name_H-M   'P 1'
#
loop_
_entity.id
_entity.type
_entity.pdbx_description
1 polymer ?
#
loop_
_entity_poly.entity_id
_entity_poly.type
_entity_poly.pdbx_seq_one_letter_code
_entity_poly.pdbx_strand_id
1 'polypeptide(L)'
;MLRGRHVLVGWVPARFGKVDDEAHTEDPVKTTVAALEGFLPRRDPDAPVAVLGAGLDDLTAGRKYLATLAPGGFMVPTWPCEFGGMGVDKDGAQAVRSAVSIFESPDLYPWMVGIDLVGPTILVHGNDEQKRRWLGAIADGTEIWCQLFSEPNAGSDLAGLSARARRDGEGWRVTGSKVWTSRAHYSKWGLLLARYDSSLPKHAGIVAFGLDLTSPGITVKPLVQMNKDAHFNEVFLDDVWIADSDRIDEPGQGWSVALTCLSFERGSLGGGLGVRRDQVLRLASMIPADDAVRRDAWVRDMANFETIKMSDARTKASAKAGKSPGPEGSGSKLRGTALVKSLADLAMQVEGPAATAYSGDMDDWVKMFLVSPSLSIRGGTDEIQRNILAERVLGLPPEPRLDKLKAFSEIPDAGKAG
;
A
#
# COMPACT_ATOMS: atom_id res chain seq x y z
N MET A 1 -44.26 -3.44 -3.49
CA MET A 1 -44.38 -4.19 -2.22
C MET A 1 -42.95 -4.47 -1.73
N LEU A 2 -42.58 -3.73 -0.71
CA LEU A 2 -41.27 -3.82 -0.03
C LEU A 2 -41.28 -5.01 0.91
N ARG A 3 -40.38 -5.95 0.71
CA ARG A 3 -39.92 -6.93 1.72
C ARG A 3 -38.44 -7.21 1.39
N GLY A 4 -37.49 -7.20 2.27
CA GLY A 4 -37.40 -6.99 3.69
C GLY A 4 -35.96 -6.67 4.03
N ARG A 5 -35.78 -5.64 4.80
CA ARG A 5 -34.50 -5.42 5.49
C ARG A 5 -34.34 -6.55 6.52
N HIS A 6 -33.60 -7.59 6.22
CA HIS A 6 -33.01 -8.40 7.26
C HIS A 6 -31.79 -7.65 7.79
N VAL A 7 -32.06 -6.86 8.80
CA VAL A 7 -31.07 -6.36 9.74
C VAL A 7 -30.29 -7.56 10.26
N LEU A 8 -29.00 -7.59 10.01
CA LEU A 8 -28.03 -8.46 10.71
C LEU A 8 -27.90 -8.02 12.19
N VAL A 9 -29.03 -8.03 12.89
CA VAL A 9 -29.06 -7.84 14.35
C VAL A 9 -29.00 -9.22 14.96
N GLY A 10 -27.80 -9.66 15.35
CA GLY A 10 -27.69 -10.86 16.15
C GLY A 10 -26.40 -11.69 16.02
N TRP A 11 -25.53 -11.40 15.04
CA TRP A 11 -24.23 -12.05 15.03
C TRP A 11 -23.18 -11.08 15.60
N VAL A 12 -23.11 -11.02 16.92
CA VAL A 12 -21.90 -10.60 17.62
C VAL A 12 -21.00 -11.84 17.55
N PRO A 13 -19.77 -11.76 17.00
CA PRO A 13 -18.84 -12.88 17.11
C PRO A 13 -18.80 -13.24 18.60
N ALA A 14 -19.01 -14.52 18.92
CA ALA A 14 -18.76 -15.02 20.26
C ALA A 14 -17.40 -14.45 20.63
N ARG A 15 -17.36 -13.58 21.64
CA ARG A 15 -16.15 -12.89 22.05
C ARG A 15 -15.08 -13.95 22.09
N PHE A 16 -14.06 -13.80 21.24
CA PHE A 16 -12.78 -14.43 21.52
C PHE A 16 -12.30 -13.73 22.80
N GLY A 17 -12.79 -14.23 23.94
CA GLY A 17 -12.41 -13.78 25.26
C GLY A 17 -10.89 -13.91 25.36
N LYS A 18 -10.26 -13.07 26.18
CA LYS A 18 -8.93 -13.40 26.69
C LYS A 18 -8.92 -14.89 26.94
N VAL A 19 -8.04 -15.60 26.21
CA VAL A 19 -7.90 -17.05 26.31
C VAL A 19 -7.57 -17.36 27.75
N ASP A 20 -8.56 -17.82 28.50
CA ASP A 20 -8.32 -18.62 29.68
C ASP A 20 -7.82 -19.96 29.15
N ASP A 21 -6.71 -20.43 29.66
CA ASP A 21 -5.83 -21.48 29.13
C ASP A 21 -6.45 -22.89 29.00
N GLU A 22 -7.76 -23.07 29.06
CA GLU A 22 -8.42 -24.40 29.08
C GLU A 22 -9.64 -24.57 28.16
N ALA A 23 -9.97 -23.62 27.26
CA ALA A 23 -11.05 -23.83 26.30
C ALA A 23 -10.50 -24.31 24.95
N HIS A 24 -10.95 -25.47 24.49
CA HIS A 24 -10.69 -26.02 23.15
C HIS A 24 -10.88 -24.94 22.08
N THR A 25 -9.77 -24.43 21.54
CA THR A 25 -9.75 -23.40 20.51
C THR A 25 -10.22 -24.04 19.21
N GLU A 26 -11.43 -23.70 18.77
CA GLU A 26 -11.83 -23.94 17.39
C GLU A 26 -10.79 -23.29 16.45
N ASP A 27 -10.40 -24.04 15.43
CA ASP A 27 -9.43 -23.59 14.41
C ASP A 27 -9.93 -22.28 13.78
N PRO A 28 -9.20 -21.15 13.92
CA PRO A 28 -9.64 -19.85 13.43
C PRO A 28 -9.96 -19.84 11.93
N VAL A 29 -9.31 -20.71 11.15
CA VAL A 29 -9.59 -20.87 9.72
C VAL A 29 -10.98 -21.43 9.52
N LYS A 30 -11.32 -22.52 10.22
CA LYS A 30 -12.64 -23.16 10.09
C LYS A 30 -13.76 -22.24 10.52
N THR A 31 -13.57 -21.52 11.63
CA THR A 31 -14.56 -20.56 12.16
C THR A 31 -14.79 -19.41 11.17
N THR A 32 -13.71 -18.86 10.60
CA THR A 32 -13.81 -17.80 9.60
C THR A 32 -14.50 -18.29 8.32
N VAL A 33 -14.13 -19.49 7.83
CA VAL A 33 -14.74 -20.07 6.64
C VAL A 33 -16.24 -20.28 6.86
N ALA A 34 -16.64 -20.91 7.97
CA ALA A 34 -18.05 -21.15 8.29
C ALA A 34 -18.86 -19.84 8.38
N ALA A 35 -18.24 -18.77 8.93
CA ALA A 35 -18.88 -17.46 9.00
C ALA A 35 -19.12 -16.82 7.63
N LEU A 36 -18.29 -17.10 6.64
CA LEU A 36 -18.34 -16.46 5.33
C LEU A 36 -19.06 -17.29 4.25
N GLU A 37 -19.19 -18.62 4.43
CA GLU A 37 -19.81 -19.52 3.43
C GLU A 37 -21.25 -19.16 3.03
N GLY A 38 -22.01 -18.49 3.90
CA GLY A 38 -23.36 -18.04 3.58
C GLY A 38 -23.45 -16.71 2.84
N PHE A 39 -22.34 -15.98 2.70
CA PHE A 39 -22.32 -14.60 2.23
C PHE A 39 -21.45 -14.38 0.99
N LEU A 40 -20.39 -15.18 0.84
CA LEU A 40 -19.43 -15.03 -0.26
C LEU A 40 -19.33 -16.32 -1.07
N PRO A 41 -19.30 -16.22 -2.42
CA PRO A 41 -19.02 -17.37 -3.26
C PRO A 41 -17.57 -17.82 -3.07
N ARG A 42 -17.35 -19.15 -3.14
CA ARG A 42 -15.99 -19.70 -3.17
C ARG A 42 -15.32 -19.33 -4.49
N ARG A 43 -14.07 -18.95 -4.40
CA ARG A 43 -13.26 -18.63 -5.56
C ARG A 43 -13.06 -19.88 -6.40
N ASP A 44 -13.24 -19.75 -7.72
CA ASP A 44 -12.77 -20.74 -8.68
C ASP A 44 -11.23 -20.79 -8.64
N PRO A 45 -10.61 -21.91 -8.29
CA PRO A 45 -9.15 -22.05 -8.27
C PRO A 45 -8.51 -21.82 -9.64
N ASP A 46 -9.25 -22.05 -10.72
CA ASP A 46 -8.77 -21.92 -12.11
C ASP A 46 -9.04 -20.53 -12.70
N ALA A 47 -9.82 -19.68 -11.99
CA ALA A 47 -10.07 -18.32 -12.45
C ALA A 47 -8.78 -17.48 -12.50
N PRO A 48 -8.58 -16.70 -13.57
CA PRO A 48 -7.45 -15.78 -13.64
C PRO A 48 -7.51 -14.79 -12.48
N VAL A 49 -6.40 -14.66 -11.77
CA VAL A 49 -6.29 -13.63 -10.70
C VAL A 49 -5.86 -12.33 -11.35
N ALA A 50 -6.58 -11.26 -11.09
CA ALA A 50 -6.25 -9.94 -11.59
C ALA A 50 -4.79 -9.55 -11.25
N VAL A 51 -4.11 -8.95 -12.20
CA VAL A 51 -2.77 -8.36 -11.99
C VAL A 51 -2.96 -7.12 -11.12
N LEU A 52 -2.11 -6.96 -10.12
CA LEU A 52 -2.15 -5.81 -9.22
C LEU A 52 -2.07 -4.50 -10.02
N GLY A 53 -3.11 -3.66 -9.89
CA GLY A 53 -3.19 -2.38 -10.61
C GLY A 53 -3.73 -2.48 -12.04
N ALA A 54 -4.19 -3.63 -12.50
CA ALA A 54 -4.84 -3.81 -13.81
C ALA A 54 -6.38 -3.87 -13.70
N GLY A 55 -6.94 -3.78 -12.48
CA GLY A 55 -8.38 -3.83 -12.25
C GLY A 55 -9.05 -2.47 -12.51
N LEU A 56 -10.29 -2.52 -12.94
CA LEU A 56 -11.20 -1.39 -12.84
C LEU A 56 -11.55 -1.23 -11.35
N ASP A 57 -11.37 -0.03 -10.79
CA ASP A 57 -11.74 0.28 -9.40
C ASP A 57 -13.28 0.20 -9.24
N ASP A 58 -13.81 -0.98 -9.00
CA ASP A 58 -15.24 -1.16 -8.72
C ASP A 58 -15.52 -0.85 -7.24
N LEU A 59 -15.76 0.44 -6.98
CA LEU A 59 -16.05 0.92 -5.64
C LEU A 59 -17.34 0.34 -5.06
N THR A 60 -18.30 -0.03 -5.90
CA THR A 60 -19.59 -0.59 -5.45
C THR A 60 -19.42 -2.03 -4.97
N ALA A 61 -18.76 -2.86 -5.76
CA ALA A 61 -18.45 -4.24 -5.37
C ALA A 61 -17.53 -4.29 -4.16
N GLY A 62 -16.49 -3.45 -4.13
CA GLY A 62 -15.54 -3.39 -3.01
C GLY A 62 -16.21 -2.96 -1.70
N ARG A 63 -17.03 -1.92 -1.70
CA ARG A 63 -17.78 -1.49 -0.50
C ARG A 63 -18.74 -2.57 0.00
N LYS A 64 -19.46 -3.23 -0.89
CA LYS A 64 -20.35 -4.34 -0.51
C LYS A 64 -19.57 -5.48 0.12
N TYR A 65 -18.42 -5.82 -0.44
CA TYR A 65 -17.56 -6.88 0.08
C TYR A 65 -17.02 -6.51 1.48
N LEU A 66 -16.47 -5.32 1.64
CA LEU A 66 -15.95 -4.85 2.93
C LEU A 66 -17.05 -4.77 3.99
N ALA A 67 -18.22 -4.26 3.65
CA ALA A 67 -19.38 -4.25 4.55
C ALA A 67 -19.81 -5.67 5.00
N THR A 68 -19.56 -6.69 4.18
CA THR A 68 -19.80 -8.10 4.56
C THR A 68 -18.74 -8.60 5.56
N LEU A 69 -17.49 -8.18 5.41
CA LEU A 69 -16.38 -8.63 6.26
C LEU A 69 -16.24 -7.84 7.57
N ALA A 70 -16.67 -6.59 7.58
CA ALA A 70 -16.47 -5.65 8.68
C ALA A 70 -17.06 -6.14 10.02
N PRO A 71 -18.29 -6.70 10.10
CA PRO A 71 -18.84 -7.18 11.38
C PRO A 71 -17.99 -8.23 12.08
N GLY A 72 -17.22 -9.01 11.31
CA GLY A 72 -16.30 -10.02 11.83
C GLY A 72 -14.87 -9.53 12.05
N GLY A 73 -14.55 -8.29 11.67
CA GLY A 73 -13.19 -7.76 11.75
C GLY A 73 -12.19 -8.44 10.79
N PHE A 74 -12.67 -9.17 9.79
CA PHE A 74 -11.84 -10.05 8.95
C PHE A 74 -10.84 -9.31 8.07
N MET A 75 -11.08 -8.03 7.75
CA MET A 75 -10.15 -7.22 6.95
C MET A 75 -8.98 -6.67 7.77
N VAL A 76 -9.22 -6.41 9.05
CA VAL A 76 -8.24 -5.80 9.95
C VAL A 76 -8.04 -6.64 11.22
N PRO A 77 -7.76 -7.94 11.10
CA PRO A 77 -7.85 -8.89 12.21
C PRO A 77 -6.92 -8.57 13.38
N THR A 78 -5.79 -7.90 13.14
CA THR A 78 -4.86 -7.48 14.21
C THR A 78 -5.29 -6.22 14.96
N TRP A 79 -6.27 -5.46 14.44
CA TRP A 79 -6.68 -4.23 15.10
C TRP A 79 -7.48 -4.54 16.37
N PRO A 80 -7.50 -3.63 17.37
CA PRO A 80 -8.37 -3.79 18.54
C PRO A 80 -9.85 -3.93 18.14
N CYS A 81 -10.58 -4.73 18.88
CA CYS A 81 -12.02 -4.98 18.61
C CYS A 81 -12.86 -3.70 18.61
N GLU A 82 -12.51 -2.74 19.49
CA GLU A 82 -13.17 -1.43 19.58
C GLU A 82 -13.05 -0.58 18.31
N PHE A 83 -12.08 -0.89 17.43
CA PHE A 83 -11.82 -0.21 16.16
C PHE A 83 -12.13 -1.10 14.95
N GLY A 84 -12.94 -2.14 15.13
CA GLY A 84 -13.43 -2.99 14.03
C GLY A 84 -12.53 -4.17 13.67
N GLY A 85 -11.49 -4.47 14.49
CA GLY A 85 -10.64 -5.65 14.33
C GLY A 85 -11.07 -6.82 15.20
N MET A 86 -10.27 -7.88 15.20
CA MET A 86 -10.47 -9.08 16.02
C MET A 86 -9.54 -9.12 17.24
N GLY A 87 -8.54 -8.26 17.32
CA GLY A 87 -7.54 -8.26 18.40
C GLY A 87 -6.63 -9.49 18.39
N VAL A 88 -6.58 -10.24 17.29
CA VAL A 88 -5.74 -11.45 17.20
C VAL A 88 -4.28 -11.08 16.90
N ASP A 89 -3.39 -11.98 17.25
CA ASP A 89 -1.98 -11.85 16.93
C ASP A 89 -1.68 -12.06 15.42
N LYS A 90 -0.41 -12.01 15.05
CA LYS A 90 0.02 -12.14 13.64
C LYS A 90 -0.30 -13.51 13.05
N ASP A 91 -0.21 -14.57 13.84
CA ASP A 91 -0.49 -15.95 13.38
C ASP A 91 -1.99 -16.15 13.20
N GLY A 92 -2.82 -15.67 14.13
CA GLY A 92 -4.28 -15.63 14.00
C GLY A 92 -4.73 -14.79 12.80
N ALA A 93 -4.12 -13.62 12.60
CA ALA A 93 -4.41 -12.78 11.44
C ALA A 93 -4.03 -13.46 10.11
N GLN A 94 -2.93 -14.21 10.08
CA GLN A 94 -2.56 -15.00 8.89
C GLN A 94 -3.57 -16.12 8.62
N ALA A 95 -4.05 -16.79 9.66
CA ALA A 95 -5.08 -17.81 9.55
C ALA A 95 -6.39 -17.23 8.98
N VAL A 96 -6.84 -16.08 9.53
CA VAL A 96 -8.01 -15.35 9.02
C VAL A 96 -7.84 -14.96 7.55
N ARG A 97 -6.72 -14.34 7.18
CA ARG A 97 -6.45 -13.96 5.78
C ARG A 97 -6.44 -15.16 4.85
N SER A 98 -5.88 -16.29 5.29
CA SER A 98 -5.90 -17.53 4.50
C SER A 98 -7.32 -18.05 4.30
N ALA A 99 -8.17 -17.98 5.32
CA ALA A 99 -9.57 -18.36 5.23
C ALA A 99 -10.36 -17.44 4.29
N VAL A 100 -10.18 -16.12 4.40
CA VAL A 100 -10.83 -15.14 3.50
C VAL A 100 -10.40 -15.33 2.04
N SER A 101 -9.15 -15.71 1.79
CA SER A 101 -8.59 -15.85 0.43
C SER A 101 -9.19 -16.98 -0.41
N ILE A 102 -9.97 -17.90 0.21
CA ILE A 102 -10.67 -18.97 -0.53
C ILE A 102 -11.97 -18.49 -1.19
N PHE A 103 -12.44 -17.30 -0.82
CA PHE A 103 -13.63 -16.69 -1.41
C PHE A 103 -13.28 -15.73 -2.53
N GLU A 104 -14.26 -15.47 -3.40
CA GLU A 104 -14.13 -14.42 -4.41
C GLU A 104 -14.00 -13.06 -3.74
N SER A 105 -13.10 -12.25 -4.26
CA SER A 105 -12.85 -10.88 -3.80
C SER A 105 -12.82 -9.94 -4.99
N PRO A 106 -13.48 -8.79 -4.92
CA PRO A 106 -13.26 -7.72 -5.88
C PRO A 106 -11.85 -7.14 -5.71
N ASP A 107 -11.46 -6.24 -6.61
CA ASP A 107 -10.24 -5.46 -6.43
C ASP A 107 -10.41 -4.51 -5.22
N LEU A 108 -9.67 -4.78 -4.15
CA LEU A 108 -9.68 -3.98 -2.92
C LEU A 108 -8.56 -2.93 -2.88
N TYR A 109 -7.80 -2.79 -3.96
CA TYR A 109 -6.69 -1.83 -4.00
C TYR A 109 -7.09 -0.39 -3.63
N PRO A 110 -8.32 0.10 -3.93
CA PRO A 110 -8.80 1.40 -3.46
C PRO A 110 -8.72 1.63 -1.95
N TRP A 111 -8.90 0.58 -1.15
CA TRP A 111 -8.91 0.66 0.32
C TRP A 111 -7.59 0.32 0.98
N MET A 112 -6.64 -0.28 0.22
CA MET A 112 -5.38 -0.79 0.78
C MET A 112 -4.56 0.31 1.48
N VAL A 113 -4.54 1.54 0.94
CA VAL A 113 -3.84 2.66 1.60
C VAL A 113 -4.45 2.94 2.98
N GLY A 114 -5.77 2.95 3.10
CA GLY A 114 -6.46 3.11 4.38
C GLY A 114 -6.18 1.94 5.33
N ILE A 115 -6.45 0.72 4.88
CA ILE A 115 -6.43 -0.50 5.69
C ILE A 115 -5.01 -0.88 6.12
N ASP A 116 -4.05 -0.86 5.18
CA ASP A 116 -2.72 -1.41 5.42
C ASP A 116 -1.69 -0.36 5.86
N LEU A 117 -1.91 0.91 5.57
CA LEU A 117 -0.94 1.98 5.83
C LEU A 117 -1.44 3.00 6.84
N VAL A 118 -2.54 3.69 6.52
CA VAL A 118 -3.02 4.84 7.32
C VAL A 118 -3.64 4.38 8.63
N GLY A 119 -4.51 3.38 8.61
CA GLY A 119 -5.15 2.87 9.82
C GLY A 119 -4.16 2.38 10.87
N PRO A 120 -3.18 1.51 10.52
CA PRO A 120 -2.11 1.14 11.44
C PRO A 120 -1.27 2.32 11.91
N THR A 121 -1.06 3.34 11.06
CA THR A 121 -0.36 4.58 11.46
C THR A 121 -1.17 5.38 12.49
N ILE A 122 -2.49 5.51 12.30
CA ILE A 122 -3.40 6.14 13.26
C ILE A 122 -3.44 5.36 14.58
N LEU A 123 -3.41 4.03 14.55
CA LEU A 123 -3.33 3.21 15.77
C LEU A 123 -2.09 3.54 16.61
N VAL A 124 -0.96 3.86 15.97
CA VAL A 124 0.30 4.21 16.65
C VAL A 124 0.32 5.67 17.09
N HIS A 125 -0.03 6.61 16.22
CA HIS A 125 0.20 8.05 16.41
C HIS A 125 -1.07 8.87 16.70
N GLY A 126 -2.24 8.36 16.38
CA GLY A 126 -3.51 9.04 16.61
C GLY A 126 -3.89 9.06 18.09
N ASN A 127 -4.56 10.10 18.52
CA ASN A 127 -5.22 10.14 19.83
C ASN A 127 -6.53 9.33 19.82
N ASP A 128 -7.16 9.12 20.97
CA ASP A 128 -8.34 8.27 21.10
C ASP A 128 -9.57 8.81 20.32
N GLU A 129 -9.69 10.15 20.18
CA GLU A 129 -10.76 10.77 19.39
C GLU A 129 -10.57 10.47 17.89
N GLN A 130 -9.36 10.64 17.38
CA GLN A 130 -8.98 10.34 16.00
C GLN A 130 -9.16 8.85 15.68
N LYS A 131 -8.75 7.95 16.59
CA LYS A 131 -8.96 6.51 16.44
C LYS A 131 -10.45 6.16 16.32
N ARG A 132 -11.28 6.70 17.22
CA ARG A 132 -12.75 6.48 17.18
C ARG A 132 -13.39 7.07 15.92
N ARG A 133 -12.91 8.23 15.44
CA ARG A 133 -13.47 8.91 14.28
C ARG A 133 -13.17 8.18 12.97
N TRP A 134 -11.94 7.68 12.80
CA TRP A 134 -11.48 7.24 11.49
C TRP A 134 -11.38 5.72 11.31
N LEU A 135 -10.98 4.98 12.37
CA LEU A 135 -10.61 3.56 12.18
C LEU A 135 -11.80 2.68 11.79
N GLY A 136 -12.97 2.91 12.37
CA GLY A 136 -14.18 2.14 11.99
C GLY A 136 -14.55 2.31 10.52
N ALA A 137 -14.53 3.54 10.02
CA ALA A 137 -14.86 3.87 8.63
C ALA A 137 -13.79 3.38 7.62
N ILE A 138 -12.53 3.23 8.06
CA ILE A 138 -11.48 2.56 7.28
C ILE A 138 -11.74 1.05 7.24
N ALA A 139 -12.04 0.43 8.38
CA ALA A 139 -12.21 -1.01 8.51
C ALA A 139 -13.42 -1.54 7.72
N ASP A 140 -14.53 -0.78 7.68
CA ASP A 140 -15.76 -1.15 6.95
C ASP A 140 -15.78 -0.68 5.48
N GLY A 141 -14.76 0.09 5.07
CA GLY A 141 -14.59 0.57 3.69
C GLY A 141 -15.52 1.73 3.30
N THR A 142 -16.22 2.36 4.25
CA THR A 142 -17.06 3.53 3.96
C THR A 142 -16.23 4.74 3.58
N GLU A 143 -15.04 4.90 4.15
CA GLU A 143 -14.10 5.99 3.83
C GLU A 143 -12.81 5.47 3.22
N ILE A 144 -12.46 6.01 2.07
CA ILE A 144 -11.21 5.71 1.37
C ILE A 144 -10.18 6.78 1.73
N TRP A 145 -8.96 6.34 2.02
CA TRP A 145 -7.82 7.18 2.33
C TRP A 145 -6.75 7.10 1.25
N CYS A 146 -6.08 8.23 0.99
CA CYS A 146 -4.88 8.29 0.19
C CYS A 146 -3.69 8.82 0.99
N GLN A 147 -2.48 8.74 0.40
CA GLN A 147 -1.22 9.18 0.99
C GLN A 147 -0.69 10.42 0.26
N LEU A 148 -0.66 11.57 0.93
CA LEU A 148 -0.27 12.87 0.39
C LEU A 148 1.17 13.21 0.84
N PHE A 149 2.14 12.44 0.35
CA PHE A 149 3.54 12.53 0.78
C PHE A 149 4.41 13.22 -0.27
N SER A 150 4.61 12.59 -1.42
CA SER A 150 5.53 13.05 -2.47
C SER A 150 5.11 14.38 -3.07
N GLU A 151 6.11 15.19 -3.42
CA GLU A 151 5.95 16.44 -4.15
C GLU A 151 6.76 16.39 -5.45
N PRO A 152 6.52 17.29 -6.43
CA PRO A 152 7.28 17.29 -7.68
C PRO A 152 8.79 17.26 -7.47
N ASN A 153 9.31 17.93 -6.42
CA ASN A 153 10.73 18.00 -6.10
C ASN A 153 11.14 17.19 -4.84
N ALA A 154 10.23 16.42 -4.25
CA ALA A 154 10.50 15.62 -3.05
C ALA A 154 9.89 14.23 -3.16
N GLY A 155 10.60 13.32 -3.80
CA GLY A 155 10.26 11.89 -3.90
C GLY A 155 11.14 11.04 -2.99
N SER A 156 12.33 10.64 -3.46
CA SER A 156 13.27 9.84 -2.64
C SER A 156 13.79 10.60 -1.44
N ASP A 157 14.04 11.90 -1.54
CA ASP A 157 14.26 12.79 -0.40
C ASP A 157 12.92 13.38 0.09
N LEU A 158 12.07 12.52 0.63
CA LEU A 158 10.76 12.93 1.13
C LEU A 158 10.85 14.02 2.19
N ALA A 159 11.89 14.02 3.02
CA ALA A 159 12.11 15.06 4.01
C ALA A 159 12.39 16.46 3.39
N GLY A 160 12.65 16.50 2.09
CA GLY A 160 12.76 17.73 1.30
C GLY A 160 11.42 18.37 0.93
N LEU A 161 10.28 17.83 1.39
CA LEU A 161 8.95 18.38 1.11
C LEU A 161 8.83 19.87 1.51
N SER A 162 8.09 20.64 0.71
CA SER A 162 7.97 22.10 0.81
C SER A 162 6.54 22.63 0.95
N ALA A 163 5.51 21.78 0.80
CA ALA A 163 4.13 22.14 1.14
C ALA A 163 4.07 22.70 2.56
N ARG A 164 3.62 23.95 2.67
CA ARG A 164 3.74 24.73 3.90
C ARG A 164 2.48 24.64 4.76
N ALA A 165 2.64 24.36 6.04
CA ALA A 165 1.61 24.49 7.06
C ALA A 165 1.89 25.68 7.96
N ARG A 166 0.95 26.60 8.09
CA ARG A 166 1.02 27.79 8.95
C ARG A 166 -0.10 27.75 9.97
N ARG A 167 0.21 28.03 11.23
CA ARG A 167 -0.81 28.14 12.28
C ARG A 167 -1.81 29.25 11.94
N ASP A 168 -3.11 28.96 12.12
CA ASP A 168 -4.20 29.91 11.90
C ASP A 168 -5.34 29.66 12.90
N GLY A 169 -5.32 30.42 14.01
CA GLY A 169 -6.25 30.23 15.12
C GLY A 169 -6.19 28.83 15.71
N GLU A 170 -7.32 28.14 15.74
CA GLU A 170 -7.45 26.76 16.24
C GLU A 170 -7.12 25.70 15.19
N GLY A 171 -6.46 26.09 14.10
CA GLY A 171 -6.13 25.19 13.02
C GLY A 171 -4.87 25.60 12.28
N TRP A 172 -4.80 25.16 11.05
CA TRP A 172 -3.65 25.34 10.16
C TRP A 172 -4.11 25.70 8.74
N ARG A 173 -3.33 26.53 8.06
CA ARG A 173 -3.46 26.78 6.63
C ARG A 173 -2.36 26.06 5.89
N VAL A 174 -2.73 25.28 4.88
CA VAL A 174 -1.77 24.50 4.10
C VAL A 174 -1.81 24.93 2.65
N THR A 175 -0.62 25.19 2.08
CA THR A 175 -0.42 25.54 0.67
C THR A 175 0.71 24.75 0.09
N GLY A 176 0.53 24.20 -1.13
CA GLY A 176 1.52 23.41 -1.87
C GLY A 176 0.88 22.45 -2.84
N SER A 177 1.65 21.49 -3.33
CA SER A 177 1.13 20.41 -4.17
C SER A 177 1.71 19.06 -3.79
N LYS A 178 0.93 18.00 -4.02
CA LYS A 178 1.33 16.61 -3.84
C LYS A 178 1.16 15.88 -5.16
N VAL A 179 2.05 14.93 -5.45
CA VAL A 179 2.07 14.21 -6.72
C VAL A 179 2.18 12.69 -6.48
N TRP A 180 1.81 11.91 -7.46
CA TRP A 180 1.76 10.44 -7.39
C TRP A 180 0.83 9.91 -6.30
N THR A 181 -0.18 10.71 -5.95
CA THR A 181 -1.18 10.32 -4.96
C THR A 181 -2.14 9.31 -5.57
N SER A 182 -2.05 8.06 -5.10
CA SER A 182 -2.93 6.99 -5.57
C SER A 182 -4.38 7.31 -5.18
N ARG A 183 -5.28 7.33 -6.17
CA ARG A 183 -6.73 7.37 -6.01
C ARG A 183 -7.30 8.55 -5.21
N ALA A 184 -6.60 9.69 -5.17
CA ALA A 184 -7.07 10.89 -4.48
C ALA A 184 -8.43 11.39 -5.00
N HIS A 185 -8.74 11.16 -6.28
CA HIS A 185 -9.96 11.65 -6.94
C HIS A 185 -11.27 11.07 -6.38
N TYR A 186 -11.21 10.00 -5.60
CA TYR A 186 -12.39 9.48 -4.89
C TYR A 186 -12.10 9.15 -3.41
N SER A 187 -10.93 9.49 -2.90
CA SER A 187 -10.62 9.39 -1.48
C SER A 187 -11.37 10.48 -0.71
N LYS A 188 -11.89 10.11 0.46
CA LYS A 188 -12.48 11.08 1.39
C LYS A 188 -11.40 11.79 2.17
N TRP A 189 -10.36 11.06 2.59
CA TRP A 189 -9.29 11.53 3.45
C TRP A 189 -7.91 11.30 2.85
N GLY A 190 -6.96 12.13 3.25
CA GLY A 190 -5.55 11.94 2.93
C GLY A 190 -4.66 12.09 4.16
N LEU A 191 -3.69 11.18 4.32
CA LEU A 191 -2.61 11.36 5.29
C LEU A 191 -1.60 12.35 4.67
N LEU A 192 -1.64 13.59 5.14
CA LEU A 192 -0.85 14.70 4.59
C LEU A 192 0.39 14.97 5.45
N LEU A 193 1.53 15.11 4.79
CA LEU A 193 2.75 15.70 5.38
C LEU A 193 2.95 17.13 4.86
N ALA A 194 3.25 18.05 5.77
CA ALA A 194 3.56 19.44 5.43
C ALA A 194 4.69 19.99 6.31
N ARG A 195 5.36 21.04 5.82
CA ARG A 195 6.41 21.73 6.57
C ARG A 195 5.81 22.89 7.38
N TYR A 196 5.94 22.79 8.69
CA TYR A 196 5.47 23.86 9.58
C TYR A 196 6.59 24.82 9.99
N ASP A 197 7.85 24.36 9.99
CA ASP A 197 8.98 25.20 10.40
C ASP A 197 10.22 24.91 9.52
N SER A 198 10.64 25.90 8.75
CA SER A 198 11.82 25.84 7.88
C SER A 198 13.12 26.22 8.57
N SER A 199 13.07 26.74 9.81
CA SER A 199 14.26 27.05 10.61
C SER A 199 14.85 25.81 11.29
N LEU A 200 14.08 24.72 11.33
CA LEU A 200 14.50 23.42 11.86
C LEU A 200 15.19 22.56 10.78
N PRO A 201 15.98 21.58 11.19
CA PRO A 201 16.47 20.54 10.26
C PRO A 201 15.32 19.87 9.53
N LYS A 202 15.56 19.47 8.26
CA LYS A 202 14.49 19.05 7.35
C LYS A 202 13.52 17.98 7.90
N HIS A 203 13.99 17.07 8.74
CA HIS A 203 13.14 16.04 9.35
C HIS A 203 12.31 16.58 10.54
N ALA A 204 12.84 17.54 11.29
CA ALA A 204 12.22 18.07 12.50
C ALA A 204 11.10 19.09 12.21
N GLY A 205 11.12 19.73 11.03
CA GLY A 205 10.14 20.77 10.66
C GLY A 205 8.88 20.23 9.96
N ILE A 206 8.54 18.95 10.12
CA ILE A 206 7.41 18.31 9.44
C ILE A 206 6.27 18.02 10.44
N VAL A 207 5.04 18.24 9.97
CA VAL A 207 3.79 17.93 10.68
C VAL A 207 2.92 17.02 9.81
N ALA A 208 2.09 16.19 10.44
CA ALA A 208 1.16 15.27 9.76
C ALA A 208 -0.30 15.61 10.08
N PHE A 209 -1.20 15.44 9.11
CA PHE A 209 -2.64 15.70 9.24
C PHE A 209 -3.47 14.60 8.56
N GLY A 210 -4.67 14.36 9.11
CA GLY A 210 -5.78 13.82 8.35
C GLY A 210 -6.45 14.97 7.59
N LEU A 211 -6.37 14.96 6.26
CA LEU A 211 -6.95 15.99 5.40
C LEU A 211 -8.24 15.50 4.75
N ASP A 212 -9.35 16.19 5.00
CA ASP A 212 -10.59 15.99 4.24
C ASP A 212 -10.42 16.54 2.82
N LEU A 213 -10.41 15.65 1.81
CA LEU A 213 -10.21 16.03 0.41
C LEU A 213 -11.42 16.79 -0.22
N THR A 214 -12.52 16.93 0.50
CA THR A 214 -13.63 17.75 0.11
C THR A 214 -13.55 19.20 0.60
N SER A 215 -12.48 19.55 1.36
CA SER A 215 -12.27 20.90 1.88
C SER A 215 -12.07 21.92 0.76
N PRO A 216 -12.56 23.16 0.94
CA PRO A 216 -12.28 24.25 0.00
C PRO A 216 -10.79 24.49 -0.21
N GLY A 217 -10.39 24.83 -1.43
CA GLY A 217 -8.99 25.08 -1.80
C GLY A 217 -8.26 23.83 -2.31
N ILE A 218 -8.93 22.67 -2.37
CA ILE A 218 -8.33 21.44 -2.90
C ILE A 218 -8.72 21.23 -4.36
N THR A 219 -7.72 20.98 -5.21
CA THR A 219 -7.95 20.56 -6.59
C THR A 219 -7.18 19.27 -6.86
N VAL A 220 -7.89 18.24 -7.31
CA VAL A 220 -7.31 16.94 -7.66
C VAL A 220 -7.31 16.78 -9.17
N LYS A 221 -6.15 16.51 -9.77
CA LYS A 221 -5.98 16.28 -11.21
C LYS A 221 -5.41 14.90 -11.48
N PRO A 222 -6.04 14.10 -12.35
CA PRO A 222 -5.52 12.79 -12.72
C PRO A 222 -4.23 12.92 -13.53
N LEU A 223 -3.30 11.98 -13.30
CA LEU A 223 -2.07 11.80 -14.07
C LEU A 223 -2.23 10.59 -15.00
N VAL A 224 -2.35 10.84 -16.29
CA VAL A 224 -2.47 9.77 -17.28
C VAL A 224 -1.10 9.13 -17.50
N GLN A 225 -1.01 7.83 -17.25
CA GLN A 225 0.18 7.02 -17.36
C GLN A 225 0.35 6.46 -18.79
N MET A 226 1.51 5.88 -19.11
CA MET A 226 1.80 5.30 -20.44
C MET A 226 0.80 4.19 -20.83
N ASN A 227 0.31 3.41 -19.86
CA ASN A 227 -0.71 2.39 -20.05
C ASN A 227 -2.13 2.95 -20.11
N LYS A 228 -2.29 4.27 -20.15
CA LYS A 228 -3.55 5.04 -20.12
C LYS A 228 -4.34 4.99 -18.82
N ASP A 229 -3.86 4.30 -17.79
CA ASP A 229 -4.45 4.40 -16.45
C ASP A 229 -4.27 5.82 -15.89
N ALA A 230 -5.22 6.25 -15.07
CA ALA A 230 -5.22 7.58 -14.44
C ALA A 230 -5.51 7.51 -12.94
N HIS A 231 -5.07 6.44 -12.28
CA HIS A 231 -5.30 6.24 -10.86
C HIS A 231 -4.34 7.03 -9.95
N PHE A 232 -3.24 7.58 -10.48
CA PHE A 232 -2.44 8.56 -9.76
C PHE A 232 -2.96 9.97 -10.00
N ASN A 233 -2.73 10.83 -9.01
CA ASN A 233 -3.22 12.21 -9.06
C ASN A 233 -2.14 13.18 -8.60
N GLU A 234 -2.24 14.40 -9.08
CA GLU A 234 -1.65 15.58 -8.50
C GLU A 234 -2.73 16.30 -7.67
N VAL A 235 -2.39 16.70 -6.45
CA VAL A 235 -3.30 17.36 -5.52
C VAL A 235 -2.74 18.71 -5.16
N PHE A 236 -3.44 19.77 -5.57
CA PHE A 236 -3.10 21.15 -5.27
C PHE A 236 -3.84 21.60 -4.00
N LEU A 237 -3.11 22.26 -3.12
CA LEU A 237 -3.59 22.79 -1.86
C LEU A 237 -3.41 24.32 -1.90
N ASP A 238 -4.51 25.07 -1.96
CA ASP A 238 -4.52 26.52 -2.02
C ASP A 238 -5.17 27.06 -0.73
N ASP A 239 -4.31 27.41 0.23
CA ASP A 239 -4.69 27.97 1.54
C ASP A 239 -5.78 27.12 2.27
N VAL A 240 -5.64 25.79 2.21
CA VAL A 240 -6.60 24.86 2.79
C VAL A 240 -6.55 24.91 4.31
N TRP A 241 -7.71 25.14 4.94
CA TRP A 241 -7.81 25.13 6.39
C TRP A 241 -8.01 23.70 6.93
N ILE A 242 -7.25 23.35 7.97
CA ILE A 242 -7.29 22.06 8.67
C ILE A 242 -7.40 22.31 10.16
N ALA A 243 -8.36 21.70 10.84
CA ALA A 243 -8.52 21.79 12.28
C ALA A 243 -7.29 21.21 13.02
N ASP A 244 -6.90 21.78 14.16
CA ASP A 244 -5.81 21.19 14.96
C ASP A 244 -6.15 19.81 15.51
N SER A 245 -7.44 19.50 15.67
CA SER A 245 -7.92 18.15 16.02
C SER A 245 -7.61 17.08 14.96
N ASP A 246 -7.36 17.49 13.71
CA ASP A 246 -7.01 16.61 12.60
C ASP A 246 -5.48 16.46 12.43
N ARG A 247 -4.69 17.13 13.26
CA ARG A 247 -3.24 16.96 13.35
C ARG A 247 -2.93 15.64 14.04
N ILE A 248 -2.15 14.79 13.35
CA ILE A 248 -1.72 13.49 13.84
C ILE A 248 -0.36 13.65 14.52
N ASP A 249 -0.30 13.33 15.82
CA ASP A 249 0.87 13.53 16.70
C ASP A 249 1.26 15.03 16.87
N GLU A 250 2.34 15.33 17.55
CA GLU A 250 2.80 16.70 17.81
C GLU A 250 3.57 17.29 16.61
N PRO A 251 3.58 18.66 16.45
CA PRO A 251 4.44 19.29 15.45
C PRO A 251 5.90 18.86 15.63
N GLY A 252 6.57 18.49 14.53
CA GLY A 252 7.92 17.91 14.57
C GLY A 252 7.94 16.39 14.60
N GLN A 253 6.81 15.72 14.89
CA GLN A 253 6.68 14.27 14.83
C GLN A 253 6.20 13.77 13.45
N GLY A 254 5.89 14.66 12.52
CA GLY A 254 5.41 14.28 11.19
C GLY A 254 6.37 13.32 10.44
N TRP A 255 7.67 13.41 10.67
CA TRP A 255 8.64 12.47 10.12
C TRP A 255 8.52 11.07 10.75
N SER A 256 8.25 10.97 12.04
CA SER A 256 7.98 9.70 12.73
C SER A 256 6.70 9.04 12.18
N VAL A 257 5.64 9.84 12.01
CA VAL A 257 4.39 9.38 11.35
C VAL A 257 4.66 8.84 9.95
N ALA A 258 5.45 9.58 9.14
CA ALA A 258 5.84 9.14 7.80
C ALA A 258 6.60 7.80 7.82
N LEU A 259 7.61 7.67 8.69
CA LEU A 259 8.40 6.44 8.80
C LEU A 259 7.55 5.24 9.23
N THR A 260 6.59 5.44 10.13
CA THR A 260 5.64 4.41 10.55
C THR A 260 4.77 3.96 9.37
N CYS A 261 4.17 4.89 8.64
CA CYS A 261 3.38 4.60 7.44
C CYS A 261 4.20 3.83 6.37
N LEU A 262 5.41 4.31 6.06
CA LEU A 262 6.31 3.66 5.11
C LEU A 262 6.82 2.29 5.59
N SER A 263 6.84 2.02 6.90
CA SER A 263 7.18 0.70 7.42
C SER A 263 6.09 -0.33 7.14
N PHE A 264 4.83 0.08 7.26
CA PHE A 264 3.68 -0.74 6.90
C PHE A 264 3.61 -0.97 5.38
N GLU A 265 3.92 0.05 4.56
CA GLU A 265 4.01 -0.09 3.10
C GLU A 265 4.99 -1.18 2.68
N ARG A 266 6.18 -1.22 3.28
CA ARG A 266 7.16 -2.29 3.00
C ARG A 266 6.67 -3.67 3.40
N GLY A 267 5.82 -3.76 4.41
CA GLY A 267 5.23 -5.02 4.89
C GLY A 267 4.09 -5.53 4.00
N SER A 268 3.24 -4.64 3.51
CA SER A 268 2.02 -4.98 2.75
C SER A 268 2.24 -5.01 1.24
N LEU A 269 2.93 -4.01 0.70
CA LEU A 269 3.14 -3.86 -0.75
C LEU A 269 4.49 -4.43 -1.23
N GLY A 270 5.46 -4.63 -0.31
CA GLY A 270 6.80 -5.13 -0.63
C GLY A 270 6.92 -6.65 -0.79
N GLY A 271 5.91 -7.43 -0.40
CA GLY A 271 5.95 -8.89 -0.39
C GLY A 271 5.46 -9.60 -1.65
N GLY A 272 4.96 -8.85 -2.64
CA GLY A 272 4.48 -9.43 -3.90
C GLY A 272 5.49 -9.25 -5.04
N LEU A 273 5.82 -10.35 -5.73
CA LEU A 273 6.65 -10.31 -6.95
C LEU A 273 6.01 -9.49 -8.07
N GLY A 274 4.73 -9.08 -7.94
CA GLY A 274 3.97 -8.45 -9.03
C GLY A 274 3.67 -9.40 -10.20
N VAL A 275 4.12 -10.67 -10.11
CA VAL A 275 3.90 -11.72 -11.10
C VAL A 275 3.70 -13.06 -10.37
N ARG A 276 2.81 -13.90 -10.90
CA ARG A 276 2.48 -15.21 -10.33
C ARG A 276 3.15 -16.33 -11.11
N ARG A 277 3.30 -17.47 -10.45
CA ARG A 277 3.93 -18.67 -11.05
C ARG A 277 3.21 -19.14 -12.32
N ASP A 278 1.89 -19.12 -12.33
CA ASP A 278 1.09 -19.50 -13.49
C ASP A 278 1.30 -18.55 -14.68
N GLN A 279 1.47 -17.24 -14.44
CA GLN A 279 1.81 -16.27 -15.49
C GLN A 279 3.20 -16.60 -16.09
N VAL A 280 4.21 -16.87 -15.25
CA VAL A 280 5.55 -17.25 -15.71
C VAL A 280 5.49 -18.53 -16.56
N LEU A 281 4.69 -19.51 -16.12
CA LEU A 281 4.52 -20.76 -16.86
C LEU A 281 3.76 -20.58 -18.19
N ARG A 282 2.73 -19.73 -18.22
CA ARG A 282 2.03 -19.38 -19.48
C ARG A 282 2.97 -18.72 -20.47
N LEU A 283 3.86 -17.83 -20.03
CA LEU A 283 4.86 -17.25 -20.93
C LEU A 283 5.75 -18.33 -21.58
N ALA A 284 6.13 -19.37 -20.83
CA ALA A 284 6.89 -20.50 -21.40
C ALA A 284 6.16 -21.17 -22.56
N SER A 285 4.83 -21.33 -22.46
CA SER A 285 4.03 -21.97 -23.51
C SER A 285 3.91 -21.13 -24.78
N MET A 286 4.15 -19.83 -24.69
CA MET A 286 4.15 -18.92 -25.84
C MET A 286 5.48 -18.94 -26.60
N ILE A 287 6.58 -19.42 -25.99
CA ILE A 287 7.92 -19.46 -26.63
C ILE A 287 8.01 -20.66 -27.56
N PRO A 288 8.34 -20.46 -28.86
CA PRO A 288 8.52 -21.56 -29.81
C PRO A 288 9.52 -22.62 -29.31
N ALA A 289 9.28 -23.89 -29.63
CA ALA A 289 10.10 -24.99 -29.11
C ALA A 289 11.56 -24.95 -29.61
N ASP A 290 11.79 -24.36 -30.77
CA ASP A 290 13.08 -24.18 -31.42
C ASP A 290 13.79 -22.86 -31.07
N ASP A 291 13.15 -21.97 -30.31
CA ASP A 291 13.74 -20.71 -29.85
C ASP A 291 14.57 -20.92 -28.59
N ALA A 292 15.77 -21.42 -28.74
CA ALA A 292 16.67 -21.74 -27.65
C ALA A 292 17.06 -20.47 -26.83
N VAL A 293 17.15 -19.32 -27.47
CA VAL A 293 17.58 -18.04 -26.83
C VAL A 293 16.52 -17.54 -25.87
N ARG A 294 15.24 -17.45 -26.30
CA ARG A 294 14.15 -17.00 -25.43
C ARG A 294 13.83 -18.06 -24.36
N ARG A 295 13.98 -19.34 -24.66
CA ARG A 295 13.82 -20.42 -23.66
C ARG A 295 14.89 -20.32 -22.57
N ASP A 296 16.15 -20.04 -22.89
CA ASP A 296 17.21 -19.83 -21.92
C ASP A 296 16.94 -18.58 -21.05
N ALA A 297 16.49 -17.47 -21.64
CA ALA A 297 16.08 -16.26 -20.91
C ALA A 297 14.95 -16.57 -19.92
N TRP A 298 13.92 -17.30 -20.36
CA TRP A 298 12.82 -17.73 -19.49
C TRP A 298 13.29 -18.62 -18.34
N VAL A 299 14.20 -19.57 -18.59
CA VAL A 299 14.75 -20.45 -17.53
C VAL A 299 15.47 -19.64 -16.46
N ARG A 300 16.23 -18.61 -16.84
CA ARG A 300 16.90 -17.70 -15.89
C ARG A 300 15.88 -16.91 -15.06
N ASP A 301 14.82 -16.43 -15.68
CA ASP A 301 13.75 -15.70 -14.97
C ASP A 301 12.98 -16.62 -14.03
N MET A 302 12.69 -17.86 -14.44
CA MET A 302 12.06 -18.87 -13.58
C MET A 302 12.96 -19.22 -12.37
N ALA A 303 14.26 -19.37 -12.58
CA ALA A 303 15.21 -19.61 -11.49
C ALA A 303 15.25 -18.41 -10.51
N ASN A 304 15.22 -17.18 -11.03
CA ASN A 304 15.12 -15.97 -10.23
C ASN A 304 13.80 -15.92 -9.43
N PHE A 305 12.68 -16.25 -10.09
CA PHE A 305 11.36 -16.31 -9.44
C PHE A 305 11.38 -17.27 -8.23
N GLU A 306 11.85 -18.51 -8.42
CA GLU A 306 11.91 -19.50 -7.33
C GLU A 306 12.89 -19.07 -6.22
N THR A 307 14.02 -18.44 -6.57
CA THR A 307 14.98 -17.95 -5.59
C THR A 307 14.41 -16.82 -4.72
N ILE A 308 13.62 -15.92 -5.30
CA ILE A 308 12.93 -14.86 -4.56
C ILE A 308 11.90 -15.48 -3.62
N LYS A 309 11.11 -16.46 -4.09
CA LYS A 309 10.13 -17.19 -3.25
C LYS A 309 10.80 -17.89 -2.06
N MET A 310 11.94 -18.50 -2.27
CA MET A 310 12.73 -19.13 -1.18
C MET A 310 13.24 -18.07 -0.18
N SER A 311 13.67 -16.91 -0.67
CA SER A 311 14.12 -15.79 0.18
C SER A 311 12.98 -15.23 1.02
N ASP A 312 11.81 -15.05 0.43
CA ASP A 312 10.59 -14.58 1.12
C ASP A 312 10.13 -15.60 2.18
N ALA A 313 10.17 -16.90 1.85
CA ALA A 313 9.85 -17.97 2.79
C ALA A 313 10.80 -17.96 4.01
N ARG A 314 12.11 -17.73 3.78
CA ARG A 314 13.12 -17.59 4.86
C ARG A 314 12.83 -16.37 5.73
N THR A 315 12.48 -15.23 5.13
CA THR A 315 12.12 -14.01 5.87
C THR A 315 10.88 -14.23 6.74
N LYS A 316 9.84 -14.89 6.18
CA LYS A 316 8.63 -15.27 6.93
C LYS A 316 8.94 -16.21 8.08
N ALA A 317 9.78 -17.23 7.85
CA ALA A 317 10.22 -18.16 8.92
C ALA A 317 11.01 -17.44 10.03
N SER A 318 11.88 -16.49 9.69
CA SER A 318 12.62 -15.68 10.66
C SER A 318 11.67 -14.80 11.50
N ALA A 319 10.67 -14.18 10.88
CA ALA A 319 9.65 -13.39 11.58
C ALA A 319 8.81 -14.27 12.52
N LYS A 320 8.47 -15.49 12.09
CA LYS A 320 7.76 -16.48 12.91
C LYS A 320 8.60 -16.94 14.13
N ALA A 321 9.92 -16.96 13.99
CA ALA A 321 10.87 -17.22 15.09
C ALA A 321 11.15 -15.98 15.97
N GLY A 322 10.30 -14.95 15.91
CA GLY A 322 10.37 -13.75 16.76
C GLY A 322 11.40 -12.70 16.31
N LYS A 323 12.06 -12.86 15.15
CA LYS A 323 12.96 -11.83 14.65
C LYS A 323 12.17 -10.72 13.96
N SER A 324 12.46 -9.47 14.31
CA SER A 324 11.89 -8.33 13.60
C SER A 324 12.27 -8.36 12.12
N PRO A 325 11.35 -7.96 11.19
CA PRO A 325 11.71 -7.80 9.79
C PRO A 325 12.90 -6.85 9.64
N GLY A 326 13.93 -7.30 8.97
CA GLY A 326 15.15 -6.54 8.75
C GLY A 326 15.19 -5.83 7.40
N PRO A 327 16.29 -5.14 7.09
CA PRO A 327 16.49 -4.44 5.82
C PRO A 327 16.63 -5.39 4.61
N GLU A 328 16.69 -6.71 4.84
CA GLU A 328 16.83 -7.75 3.80
C GLU A 328 15.68 -7.74 2.79
N GLY A 329 14.49 -7.26 3.20
CA GLY A 329 13.35 -7.05 2.30
C GLY A 329 13.64 -6.14 1.10
N SER A 330 14.62 -5.24 1.23
CA SER A 330 15.13 -4.43 0.12
C SER A 330 15.70 -5.28 -1.01
N GLY A 331 16.31 -6.43 -0.69
CA GLY A 331 16.81 -7.38 -1.68
C GLY A 331 15.69 -8.05 -2.48
N SER A 332 14.61 -8.45 -1.82
CA SER A 332 13.43 -9.01 -2.50
C SER A 332 12.79 -7.99 -3.43
N LYS A 333 12.67 -6.72 -3.02
CA LYS A 333 12.14 -5.64 -3.87
C LYS A 333 12.99 -5.43 -5.13
N LEU A 334 14.30 -5.30 -5.00
CA LEU A 334 15.22 -5.11 -6.13
C LEU A 334 15.13 -6.27 -7.14
N ARG A 335 15.20 -7.50 -6.63
CA ARG A 335 15.16 -8.69 -7.47
C ARG A 335 13.79 -8.91 -8.11
N GLY A 336 12.71 -8.66 -7.36
CA GLY A 336 11.34 -8.71 -7.87
C GLY A 336 11.10 -7.69 -8.99
N THR A 337 11.55 -6.46 -8.81
CA THR A 337 11.48 -5.42 -9.84
C THR A 337 12.23 -5.82 -11.12
N ALA A 338 13.47 -6.31 -10.97
CA ALA A 338 14.27 -6.75 -12.11
C ALA A 338 13.62 -7.92 -12.84
N LEU A 339 13.06 -8.88 -12.10
CA LEU A 339 12.36 -10.04 -12.65
C LEU A 339 11.12 -9.65 -13.45
N VAL A 340 10.26 -8.78 -12.90
CA VAL A 340 9.04 -8.33 -13.61
C VAL A 340 9.39 -7.61 -14.90
N LYS A 341 10.41 -6.75 -14.88
CA LYS A 341 10.89 -6.05 -16.09
C LYS A 341 11.41 -7.05 -17.12
N SER A 342 12.22 -8.05 -16.71
CA SER A 342 12.76 -9.08 -17.59
C SER A 342 11.66 -9.93 -18.23
N LEU A 343 10.68 -10.40 -17.44
CA LEU A 343 9.56 -11.18 -17.93
C LEU A 343 8.68 -10.38 -18.90
N ALA A 344 8.40 -9.11 -18.59
CA ALA A 344 7.60 -8.25 -19.45
C ALA A 344 8.32 -7.98 -20.79
N ASP A 345 9.63 -7.75 -20.77
CA ASP A 345 10.46 -7.57 -21.98
C ASP A 345 10.48 -8.85 -22.80
N LEU A 346 10.68 -10.00 -22.17
CA LEU A 346 10.65 -11.31 -22.82
C LEU A 346 9.29 -11.58 -23.50
N ALA A 347 8.19 -11.23 -22.83
CA ALA A 347 6.84 -11.38 -23.38
C ALA A 347 6.66 -10.53 -24.64
N MET A 348 7.10 -9.25 -24.61
CA MET A 348 7.07 -8.39 -25.79
C MET A 348 7.89 -8.95 -26.95
N GLN A 349 9.03 -9.58 -26.68
CA GLN A 349 9.85 -10.23 -27.71
C GLN A 349 9.18 -11.47 -28.29
N VAL A 350 8.46 -12.24 -27.46
CA VAL A 350 7.73 -13.46 -27.89
C VAL A 350 6.53 -13.09 -28.74
N GLU A 351 5.75 -12.10 -28.35
CA GLU A 351 4.60 -11.60 -29.10
C GLU A 351 5.00 -10.86 -30.39
N GLY A 352 6.20 -10.29 -30.41
CA GLY A 352 6.75 -9.58 -31.57
C GLY A 352 5.90 -8.38 -31.98
N PRO A 353 5.69 -8.13 -33.30
CA PRO A 353 4.93 -6.98 -33.76
C PRO A 353 3.49 -6.90 -33.27
N ALA A 354 2.87 -8.02 -32.89
CA ALA A 354 1.52 -8.05 -32.35
C ALA A 354 1.41 -7.27 -31.03
N ALA A 355 2.45 -7.31 -30.21
CA ALA A 355 2.51 -6.58 -28.94
C ALA A 355 2.46 -5.05 -29.10
N THR A 356 2.80 -4.53 -30.28
CA THR A 356 2.77 -3.10 -30.59
C THR A 356 1.52 -2.67 -31.34
N ALA A 357 0.70 -3.62 -31.78
CA ALA A 357 -0.55 -3.36 -32.47
C ALA A 357 -1.68 -3.14 -31.44
N TYR A 358 -2.11 -1.89 -31.29
CA TYR A 358 -3.21 -1.56 -30.39
C TYR A 358 -4.55 -2.01 -30.98
N SER A 359 -5.18 -3.00 -30.36
CA SER A 359 -6.47 -3.58 -30.79
C SER A 359 -7.68 -3.13 -29.93
N GLY A 360 -7.49 -2.17 -29.01
CA GLY A 360 -8.55 -1.69 -28.09
C GLY A 360 -8.34 -2.19 -26.66
N ASP A 361 -8.15 -3.49 -26.45
CA ASP A 361 -7.78 -4.06 -25.14
C ASP A 361 -6.30 -4.43 -25.13
N MET A 362 -5.53 -3.82 -24.25
CA MET A 362 -4.13 -4.20 -24.07
C MET A 362 -4.03 -5.54 -23.37
N ASP A 363 -3.22 -6.45 -23.93
CA ASP A 363 -2.84 -7.68 -23.28
C ASP A 363 -2.16 -7.43 -21.92
N ASP A 364 -2.29 -8.36 -20.97
CA ASP A 364 -1.71 -8.23 -19.63
C ASP A 364 -0.20 -8.07 -19.65
N TRP A 365 0.51 -8.67 -20.62
CA TRP A 365 1.95 -8.51 -20.74
C TRP A 365 2.33 -7.13 -21.26
N VAL A 366 1.57 -6.56 -22.20
CA VAL A 366 1.77 -5.20 -22.68
C VAL A 366 1.54 -4.19 -21.56
N LYS A 367 0.46 -4.36 -20.78
CA LYS A 367 0.21 -3.54 -19.60
C LYS A 367 1.36 -3.65 -18.60
N MET A 368 1.81 -4.88 -18.31
CA MET A 368 2.93 -5.13 -17.41
C MET A 368 4.22 -4.47 -17.91
N PHE A 369 4.52 -4.55 -19.20
CA PHE A 369 5.68 -3.88 -19.81
C PHE A 369 5.64 -2.37 -19.58
N LEU A 370 4.49 -1.72 -19.86
CA LEU A 370 4.33 -0.28 -19.69
C LEU A 370 4.39 0.17 -18.23
N VAL A 371 3.93 -0.66 -17.29
CA VAL A 371 3.93 -0.36 -15.84
C VAL A 371 5.26 -0.70 -15.17
N SER A 372 5.99 -1.71 -15.66
CA SER A 372 7.16 -2.28 -14.99
C SER A 372 8.28 -1.26 -14.67
N PRO A 373 8.55 -0.20 -15.48
CA PRO A 373 9.53 0.82 -15.10
C PRO A 373 9.20 1.54 -13.79
N SER A 374 7.90 1.72 -13.48
CA SER A 374 7.45 2.36 -12.25
C SER A 374 7.85 1.58 -10.99
N LEU A 375 8.04 0.26 -11.11
CA LEU A 375 8.47 -0.60 -10.00
C LEU A 375 9.87 -0.24 -9.50
N SER A 376 10.75 0.29 -10.36
CA SER A 376 12.08 0.77 -9.99
C SER A 376 12.04 2.08 -9.18
N ILE A 377 10.88 2.76 -9.15
CA ILE A 377 10.72 4.10 -8.55
C ILE A 377 9.86 4.04 -7.29
N ARG A 378 8.69 3.41 -7.37
CA ARG A 378 7.72 3.34 -6.26
C ARG A 378 8.18 2.44 -5.12
N GLY A 379 7.70 2.68 -3.90
CA GLY A 379 8.07 1.88 -2.71
C GLY A 379 9.54 2.02 -2.33
N GLY A 380 10.16 3.17 -2.63
CA GLY A 380 11.60 3.43 -2.55
C GLY A 380 12.32 2.98 -3.83
N THR A 381 13.08 3.91 -4.43
CA THR A 381 13.79 3.62 -5.69
C THR A 381 14.80 2.49 -5.54
N ASP A 382 15.21 1.90 -6.66
CA ASP A 382 16.23 0.86 -6.67
C ASP A 382 17.54 1.35 -6.03
N GLU A 383 17.88 2.64 -6.16
CA GLU A 383 19.04 3.28 -5.54
C GLU A 383 18.87 3.34 -4.01
N ILE A 384 17.70 3.77 -3.53
CA ILE A 384 17.40 3.78 -2.09
C ILE A 384 17.47 2.37 -1.50
N GLN A 385 16.95 1.37 -2.21
CA GLN A 385 17.02 -0.03 -1.75
C GLN A 385 18.47 -0.54 -1.70
N ARG A 386 19.32 -0.15 -2.68
CA ARG A 386 20.75 -0.48 -2.66
C ARG A 386 21.47 0.19 -1.49
N ASN A 387 21.17 1.47 -1.21
CA ASN A 387 21.73 2.17 -0.04
C ASN A 387 21.33 1.49 1.27
N ILE A 388 20.07 1.08 1.41
CA ILE A 388 19.61 0.34 2.60
C ILE A 388 20.39 -0.97 2.76
N LEU A 389 20.60 -1.74 1.69
CA LEU A 389 21.37 -2.98 1.73
C LEU A 389 22.84 -2.71 2.06
N ALA A 390 23.44 -1.71 1.42
CA ALA A 390 24.83 -1.34 1.64
C ALA A 390 25.08 -0.93 3.10
N GLU A 391 24.29 0.01 3.60
CA GLU A 391 24.48 0.57 4.94
C GLU A 391 24.07 -0.40 6.06
N ARG A 392 22.90 -1.06 5.92
CA ARG A 392 22.28 -1.79 7.03
C ARG A 392 22.47 -3.31 7.00
N VAL A 393 22.77 -3.90 5.84
CA VAL A 393 23.02 -5.34 5.70
C VAL A 393 24.52 -5.60 5.60
N LEU A 394 25.22 -4.84 4.75
CA LEU A 394 26.66 -5.03 4.50
C LEU A 394 27.55 -4.21 5.44
N GLY A 395 26.97 -3.25 6.20
CA GLY A 395 27.74 -2.40 7.12
C GLY A 395 28.69 -1.42 6.43
N LEU A 396 28.42 -1.07 5.16
CA LEU A 396 29.22 -0.08 4.44
C LEU A 396 28.97 1.34 5.00
N PRO A 397 29.94 2.26 4.87
CA PRO A 397 29.77 3.64 5.29
C PRO A 397 28.56 4.29 4.61
N PRO A 398 27.74 5.08 5.35
CA PRO A 398 26.64 5.80 4.77
C PRO A 398 27.13 6.93 3.87
N GLU A 399 26.29 7.33 2.92
CA GLU A 399 26.50 8.53 2.12
C GLU A 399 26.70 9.78 2.99
N PRO A 400 27.60 10.71 2.62
CA PRO A 400 27.75 11.98 3.31
C PRO A 400 26.45 12.77 3.30
N ARG A 401 25.94 13.14 4.48
CA ARG A 401 24.69 13.89 4.66
C ARG A 401 25.02 15.29 5.17
N LEU A 402 25.49 16.16 4.27
CA LEU A 402 25.95 17.51 4.62
C LEU A 402 24.80 18.44 5.06
N ASP A 403 23.57 18.09 4.76
CA ASP A 403 22.33 18.83 5.06
C ASP A 403 21.61 18.38 6.34
N LYS A 404 22.06 17.28 6.97
CA LYS A 404 21.32 16.62 8.06
C LYS A 404 21.02 17.53 9.25
N LEU A 405 21.95 18.43 9.59
CA LEU A 405 21.83 19.32 10.74
C LEU A 405 21.55 20.77 10.36
N LYS A 406 21.51 21.10 9.09
CA LYS A 406 21.20 22.45 8.63
C LYS A 406 19.71 22.73 8.73
N ALA A 407 19.35 23.99 9.00
CA ALA A 407 17.98 24.44 8.83
C ALA A 407 17.52 24.18 7.39
N PHE A 408 16.26 23.77 7.22
CA PHE A 408 15.72 23.50 5.88
C PHE A 408 15.87 24.71 4.95
N SER A 409 15.66 25.92 5.46
CA SER A 409 15.83 27.19 4.72
C SER A 409 17.26 27.46 4.25
N GLU A 410 18.27 26.81 4.84
CA GLU A 410 19.69 26.96 4.47
C GLU A 410 20.17 25.89 3.47
N ILE A 411 19.32 24.91 3.14
CA ILE A 411 19.65 23.87 2.16
C ILE A 411 19.49 24.49 0.76
N PRO A 412 20.52 24.50 -0.09
CA PRO A 412 20.39 24.96 -1.47
C PRO A 412 19.27 24.21 -2.19
N ASP A 413 18.43 24.95 -2.92
CA ASP A 413 17.30 24.43 -3.71
C ASP A 413 16.16 23.79 -2.89
N ALA A 414 16.21 23.79 -1.54
CA ALA A 414 15.10 23.36 -0.72
C ALA A 414 13.89 24.30 -0.95
N GLY A 415 12.82 23.72 -1.49
CA GLY A 415 11.56 24.46 -1.71
C GLY A 415 11.57 25.45 -2.88
N LYS A 416 12.59 25.47 -3.72
CA LYS A 416 12.59 26.23 -4.98
C LYS A 416 11.89 25.42 -6.08
N ALA A 417 10.60 25.12 -5.87
CA ALA A 417 9.69 24.89 -6.99
C ALA A 417 9.11 26.25 -7.37
N GLY A 418 9.40 26.70 -8.56
CA GLY A 418 8.84 27.92 -9.14
C GLY A 418 7.34 27.76 -9.39
#